data_3dbdf871128df9fedb3a62251c8e5789
#
_entry.id   3dbdf871128df9fedb3a62251c8e5789
#
_cell.length_a   1.000
_cell.length_b   1.000
_cell.length_c   1.000
_cell.angle_alpha   90.00
_cell.angle_beta   90.00
_cell.angle_gamma   90.00
#
_symmetry.space_group_name_H-M   'P 1'
#
loop_
_entity.id
_entity.type
_entity.pdbx_description
1 polymer ?
#
loop_
_entity_poly.entity_id
_entity_poly.type
_entity_poly.pdbx_seq_one_letter_code
_entity_poly.pdbx_strand_id
1 'polypeptide(L)'
;MNERFEHSKEHGAHAQLARLIGQWKGTTKVWFEPDKVADESSISGTMRLVLGGRFIIHEYRGGFGGNALEGIALYGYHLELKQFQAAWVDSFHNGTAIMYSEASRGDESIKVLGGYTYVSEQGETRWGWRTEIDVVSDDEVRITAYNISPEGEESKATETNYHRIK
;
A
#
# COMPACT_ATOMS: atom_id res chain seq x y z
N MET A 1 -22.47 -15.98 2.84
CA MET A 1 -21.14 -15.34 3.07
C MET A 1 -20.02 -16.37 3.12
N ASN A 2 -20.18 -17.45 3.88
CA ASN A 2 -19.11 -18.45 4.04
C ASN A 2 -18.62 -19.06 2.72
N GLU A 3 -19.52 -19.57 1.88
CA GLU A 3 -19.13 -20.21 0.61
C GLU A 3 -18.40 -19.28 -0.35
N ARG A 4 -18.86 -18.03 -0.46
CA ARG A 4 -18.20 -17.02 -1.33
C ARG A 4 -16.82 -16.64 -0.82
N PHE A 5 -16.67 -16.57 0.49
CA PHE A 5 -15.40 -16.27 1.11
C PHE A 5 -14.43 -17.45 0.97
N GLU A 6 -14.89 -18.69 1.21
CA GLU A 6 -14.05 -19.89 0.99
C GLU A 6 -13.59 -19.97 -0.46
N HIS A 7 -14.48 -19.76 -1.43
CA HIS A 7 -14.12 -19.72 -2.84
C HIS A 7 -13.08 -18.61 -3.13
N SER A 8 -13.24 -17.43 -2.54
CA SER A 8 -12.31 -16.32 -2.73
C SER A 8 -10.93 -16.59 -2.12
N LYS A 9 -10.85 -17.37 -1.04
CA LYS A 9 -9.57 -17.80 -0.46
C LYS A 9 -8.82 -18.80 -1.35
N GLU A 10 -9.55 -19.59 -2.12
CA GLU A 10 -8.96 -20.59 -3.00
C GLU A 10 -8.62 -20.05 -4.39
N HIS A 11 -9.49 -19.20 -4.95
CA HIS A 11 -9.43 -18.83 -6.37
C HIS A 11 -9.63 -17.34 -6.65
N GLY A 12 -9.89 -16.52 -5.63
CA GLY A 12 -10.26 -15.12 -5.82
C GLY A 12 -9.29 -14.12 -5.20
N ALA A 13 -9.83 -12.96 -4.84
CA ALA A 13 -9.06 -11.84 -4.32
C ALA A 13 -8.35 -12.15 -2.98
N HIS A 14 -8.94 -12.98 -2.12
CA HIS A 14 -8.30 -13.38 -0.88
C HIS A 14 -7.12 -14.34 -1.12
N ALA A 15 -7.17 -15.19 -2.16
CA ALA A 15 -6.02 -15.98 -2.60
C ALA A 15 -4.90 -15.07 -3.13
N GLN A 16 -5.25 -14.02 -3.85
CA GLN A 16 -4.30 -13.02 -4.34
C GLN A 16 -3.60 -12.29 -3.17
N LEU A 17 -4.37 -11.85 -2.17
CA LEU A 17 -3.80 -11.25 -0.95
C LEU A 17 -2.89 -12.23 -0.20
N ALA A 18 -3.27 -13.50 -0.13
CA ALA A 18 -2.47 -14.54 0.54
C ALA A 18 -1.08 -14.76 -0.08
N ARG A 19 -0.87 -14.43 -1.35
CA ARG A 19 0.45 -14.48 -1.99
C ARG A 19 1.44 -13.48 -1.40
N LEU A 20 0.96 -12.45 -0.71
CA LEU A 20 1.80 -11.43 -0.08
C LEU A 20 2.35 -11.87 1.28
N ILE A 21 1.84 -12.95 1.86
CA ILE A 21 2.25 -13.42 3.20
C ILE A 21 3.74 -13.74 3.21
N GLY A 22 4.43 -13.28 4.24
CA GLY A 22 5.83 -13.61 4.47
C GLY A 22 6.59 -12.49 5.14
N GLN A 23 7.89 -12.74 5.28
CA GLN A 23 8.86 -11.73 5.69
C GLN A 23 9.61 -11.23 4.48
N TRP A 24 9.76 -9.92 4.41
CA TRP A 24 10.27 -9.21 3.25
C TRP A 24 11.39 -8.25 3.63
N LYS A 25 12.33 -8.08 2.74
CA LYS A 25 13.37 -7.05 2.81
C LYS A 25 13.64 -6.49 1.42
N GLY A 26 14.13 -5.29 1.36
CA GLY A 26 14.45 -4.65 0.10
C GLY A 26 14.84 -3.19 0.27
N THR A 27 14.48 -2.40 -0.73
CA THR A 27 14.75 -0.97 -0.76
C THR A 27 13.48 -0.18 -1.08
N THR A 28 13.39 1.01 -0.51
CA THR A 28 12.36 2.00 -0.86
C THR A 28 13.04 3.25 -1.40
N LYS A 29 12.58 3.68 -2.58
CA LYS A 29 12.92 4.98 -3.16
C LYS A 29 11.79 5.96 -2.92
N VAL A 30 12.14 7.22 -2.66
CA VAL A 30 11.19 8.31 -2.45
C VAL A 30 11.50 9.45 -3.44
N TRP A 31 10.46 10.04 -4.01
CA TRP A 31 10.53 11.20 -4.89
C TRP A 31 9.70 12.35 -4.32
N PHE A 32 10.25 13.56 -4.33
CA PHE A 32 9.50 14.80 -4.09
C PHE A 32 9.31 15.61 -5.37
N GLU A 33 10.15 15.34 -6.36
CA GLU A 33 10.11 15.94 -7.68
C GLU A 33 10.13 14.83 -8.74
N PRO A 34 9.50 15.03 -9.91
CA PRO A 34 9.56 14.05 -11.00
C PRO A 34 11.02 13.70 -11.36
N ASP A 35 11.24 12.41 -11.60
CA ASP A 35 12.51 11.85 -12.08
C ASP A 35 13.75 12.10 -11.20
N LYS A 36 13.56 12.59 -9.97
CA LYS A 36 14.66 12.82 -9.03
C LYS A 36 14.43 12.05 -7.73
N VAL A 37 15.21 11.00 -7.52
CA VAL A 37 15.20 10.24 -6.27
C VAL A 37 15.72 11.11 -5.13
N ALA A 38 14.86 11.35 -4.14
CA ALA A 38 15.22 12.15 -2.96
C ALA A 38 15.89 11.29 -1.88
N ASP A 39 15.51 10.01 -1.79
CA ASP A 39 16.09 9.05 -0.84
C ASP A 39 15.96 7.63 -1.38
N GLU A 40 16.92 6.79 -1.03
CA GLU A 40 16.88 5.35 -1.20
C GLU A 40 17.37 4.70 0.09
N SER A 41 16.50 3.96 0.75
CA SER A 41 16.77 3.37 2.06
C SER A 41 16.34 1.91 2.10
N SER A 42 17.01 1.14 2.96
CA SER A 42 16.61 -0.24 3.25
C SER A 42 15.27 -0.28 3.95
N ILE A 43 14.50 -1.30 3.65
CA ILE A 43 13.20 -1.59 4.27
C ILE A 43 13.09 -3.06 4.62
N SER A 44 12.42 -3.36 5.70
CA SER A 44 11.98 -4.70 6.06
C SER A 44 10.49 -4.67 6.42
N GLY A 45 9.78 -5.73 6.10
CA GLY A 45 8.35 -5.81 6.36
C GLY A 45 7.90 -7.24 6.61
N THR A 46 6.77 -7.36 7.28
CA THR A 46 6.06 -8.61 7.48
C THR A 46 4.63 -8.44 6.98
N MET A 47 4.17 -9.37 6.18
CA MET A 47 2.77 -9.44 5.75
C MET A 47 2.17 -10.73 6.28
N ARG A 48 1.08 -10.63 7.03
CA ARG A 48 0.41 -11.77 7.65
C ARG A 48 -1.11 -11.67 7.53
N LEU A 49 -1.76 -12.81 7.38
CA LEU A 49 -3.22 -12.91 7.41
C LEU A 49 -3.73 -12.73 8.84
N VAL A 50 -4.86 -12.07 8.95
CA VAL A 50 -5.59 -11.90 10.20
C VAL A 50 -7.07 -12.21 10.03
N LEU A 51 -7.76 -12.43 11.12
CA LEU A 51 -9.21 -12.66 11.18
C LEU A 51 -9.68 -13.77 10.22
N GLY A 52 -8.95 -14.91 10.27
CA GLY A 52 -9.29 -16.09 9.46
C GLY A 52 -9.05 -15.90 7.97
N GLY A 53 -8.08 -15.04 7.59
CA GLY A 53 -7.71 -14.80 6.20
C GLY A 53 -8.52 -13.70 5.52
N ARG A 54 -9.32 -12.94 6.25
CA ARG A 54 -10.13 -11.85 5.69
C ARG A 54 -9.32 -10.65 5.29
N PHE A 55 -8.23 -10.40 6.02
CA PHE A 55 -7.36 -9.24 5.82
C PHE A 55 -5.90 -9.63 5.90
N ILE A 56 -5.06 -8.77 5.31
CA ILE A 56 -3.60 -8.79 5.50
C ILE A 56 -3.19 -7.55 6.27
N ILE A 57 -2.30 -7.72 7.24
CA ILE A 57 -1.56 -6.62 7.85
C ILE A 57 -0.14 -6.63 7.28
N HIS A 58 0.28 -5.47 6.77
CA HIS A 58 1.65 -5.17 6.39
C HIS A 58 2.24 -4.23 7.44
N GLU A 59 3.21 -4.72 8.21
CA GLU A 59 3.99 -3.92 9.16
C GLU A 59 5.40 -3.78 8.61
N TYR A 60 5.93 -2.56 8.56
CA TYR A 60 7.24 -2.33 7.98
C TYR A 60 8.06 -1.30 8.75
N ARG A 61 9.37 -1.42 8.59
CA ARG A 61 10.37 -0.48 9.10
C ARG A 61 11.36 -0.16 8.01
N GLY A 62 11.60 1.13 7.83
CA GLY A 62 12.52 1.64 6.84
C GLY A 62 13.22 2.89 7.32
N GLY A 63 13.62 3.72 6.40
CA GLY A 63 14.29 4.98 6.71
C GLY A 63 14.03 6.04 5.65
N PHE A 64 14.28 7.27 6.04
CA PHE A 64 14.34 8.41 5.15
C PHE A 64 15.38 9.40 5.67
N GLY A 65 16.34 9.77 4.81
CA GLY A 65 17.39 10.72 5.18
C GLY A 65 18.19 10.33 6.43
N GLY A 66 18.37 9.01 6.66
CA GLY A 66 19.04 8.49 7.85
C GLY A 66 18.16 8.38 9.10
N ASN A 67 16.89 8.81 9.03
CA ASN A 67 15.95 8.70 10.15
C ASN A 67 15.06 7.46 9.96
N ALA A 68 14.81 6.74 11.06
CA ALA A 68 13.93 5.57 11.04
C ALA A 68 12.48 5.99 10.79
N LEU A 69 11.77 5.20 10.00
CA LEU A 69 10.33 5.29 9.80
C LEU A 69 9.69 3.91 9.93
N GLU A 70 8.43 3.89 10.30
CA GLU A 70 7.64 2.67 10.39
C GLU A 70 6.21 2.93 9.99
N GLY A 71 5.53 1.88 9.57
CA GLY A 71 4.13 1.97 9.16
C GLY A 71 3.39 0.65 9.25
N ILE A 72 2.08 0.76 9.17
CA ILE A 72 1.13 -0.35 9.16
C ILE A 72 0.09 -0.08 8.09
N ALA A 73 -0.14 -1.07 7.24
CA ALA A 73 -1.24 -1.05 6.29
C ALA A 73 -2.11 -2.29 6.46
N LEU A 74 -3.42 -2.11 6.45
CA LEU A 74 -4.41 -3.17 6.44
C LEU A 74 -5.00 -3.25 5.04
N TYR A 75 -4.96 -4.43 4.41
CA TYR A 75 -5.58 -4.68 3.10
C TYR A 75 -6.69 -5.70 3.22
N GLY A 76 -7.76 -5.49 2.51
CA GLY A 76 -8.89 -6.40 2.42
C GLY A 76 -9.60 -6.33 1.08
N TYR A 77 -10.59 -7.19 0.92
CA TYR A 77 -11.44 -7.21 -0.27
C TYR A 77 -12.90 -7.30 0.12
N HIS A 78 -13.68 -6.32 -0.29
CA HIS A 78 -15.11 -6.28 -0.07
C HIS A 78 -15.82 -7.17 -1.10
N LEU A 79 -16.26 -8.35 -0.71
CA LEU A 79 -16.86 -9.34 -1.61
C LEU A 79 -18.10 -8.83 -2.36
N GLU A 80 -18.99 -8.10 -1.67
CA GLU A 80 -20.22 -7.59 -2.28
C GLU A 80 -19.96 -6.48 -3.30
N LEU A 81 -19.03 -5.58 -2.99
CA LEU A 81 -18.67 -4.47 -3.88
C LEU A 81 -17.61 -4.86 -4.91
N LYS A 82 -17.01 -6.05 -4.78
CA LYS A 82 -15.91 -6.53 -5.62
C LYS A 82 -14.76 -5.52 -5.67
N GLN A 83 -14.25 -5.15 -4.50
CA GLN A 83 -13.38 -3.99 -4.38
C GLN A 83 -12.29 -4.22 -3.32
N PHE A 84 -11.03 -3.99 -3.70
CA PHE A 84 -9.94 -3.92 -2.74
C PHE A 84 -10.05 -2.66 -1.91
N GLN A 85 -9.71 -2.76 -0.63
CA GLN A 85 -9.72 -1.67 0.33
C GLN A 85 -8.45 -1.70 1.17
N ALA A 86 -8.01 -0.53 1.62
CA ALA A 86 -6.86 -0.40 2.50
C ALA A 86 -7.04 0.71 3.52
N ALA A 87 -6.42 0.55 4.68
CA ALA A 87 -6.21 1.61 5.66
C ALA A 87 -4.72 1.65 5.99
N TRP A 88 -4.13 2.85 6.00
CA TRP A 88 -2.69 3.04 6.16
C TRP A 88 -2.37 4.13 7.16
N VAL A 89 -1.40 3.84 8.03
CA VAL A 89 -0.80 4.77 8.98
C VAL A 89 0.72 4.60 8.95
N ASP A 90 1.45 5.69 9.07
CA ASP A 90 2.90 5.64 9.16
C ASP A 90 3.45 6.80 10.00
N SER A 91 4.72 6.72 10.32
CA SER A 91 5.40 7.75 11.11
C SER A 91 6.01 8.86 10.27
N PHE A 92 5.80 8.86 8.94
CA PHE A 92 6.43 9.81 8.03
C PHE A 92 5.41 10.54 7.13
N HIS A 93 4.66 9.82 6.27
CA HIS A 93 3.78 10.45 5.28
C HIS A 93 2.47 10.96 5.86
N ASN A 94 1.87 10.20 6.76
CA ASN A 94 0.52 10.48 7.29
C ASN A 94 0.52 11.28 8.59
N GLY A 95 1.67 11.45 9.24
CA GLY A 95 1.74 12.09 10.56
C GLY A 95 0.91 11.30 11.58
N THR A 96 -0.24 11.83 11.97
CA THR A 96 -1.20 11.19 12.88
C THR A 96 -2.52 10.85 12.21
N ALA A 97 -2.61 11.00 10.89
CA ALA A 97 -3.83 10.71 10.12
C ALA A 97 -3.91 9.24 9.71
N ILE A 98 -5.13 8.77 9.47
CA ILE A 98 -5.41 7.47 8.89
C ILE A 98 -5.83 7.70 7.44
N MET A 99 -5.15 7.07 6.49
CA MET A 99 -5.53 7.12 5.08
C MET A 99 -6.35 5.88 4.74
N TYR A 100 -7.61 6.08 4.36
CA TYR A 100 -8.45 5.05 3.77
C TYR A 100 -8.37 5.14 2.24
N SER A 101 -8.27 3.98 1.59
CA SER A 101 -8.15 3.86 0.15
C SER A 101 -8.99 2.70 -0.37
N GLU A 102 -9.50 2.82 -1.58
CA GLU A 102 -10.26 1.75 -2.24
C GLU A 102 -9.99 1.72 -3.74
N ALA A 103 -10.06 0.52 -4.31
CA ALA A 103 -9.94 0.29 -5.73
C ALA A 103 -11.28 0.58 -6.45
N SER A 104 -11.24 0.67 -7.76
CA SER A 104 -12.46 0.65 -8.57
C SER A 104 -13.17 -0.71 -8.43
N ARG A 105 -14.50 -0.70 -8.41
CA ARG A 105 -15.30 -1.95 -8.32
C ARG A 105 -15.04 -2.83 -9.53
N GLY A 106 -14.79 -4.10 -9.28
CA GLY A 106 -14.51 -5.08 -10.32
C GLY A 106 -13.05 -5.08 -10.81
N ASP A 107 -12.20 -4.18 -10.31
CA ASP A 107 -10.77 -4.22 -10.61
C ASP A 107 -10.13 -5.42 -9.89
N GLU A 108 -9.44 -6.25 -10.67
CA GLU A 108 -8.74 -7.43 -10.16
C GLU A 108 -7.31 -7.12 -9.70
N SER A 109 -6.83 -5.90 -9.95
CA SER A 109 -5.52 -5.43 -9.51
C SER A 109 -5.63 -4.80 -8.12
N ILE A 110 -4.58 -4.92 -7.33
CA ILE A 110 -4.49 -4.22 -6.04
C ILE A 110 -4.00 -2.79 -6.31
N LYS A 111 -4.93 -1.92 -6.70
CA LYS A 111 -4.70 -0.50 -6.97
C LYS A 111 -5.72 0.31 -6.19
N VAL A 112 -5.31 0.79 -5.02
CA VAL A 112 -6.21 1.50 -4.11
C VAL A 112 -5.92 2.99 -4.12
N LEU A 113 -6.97 3.79 -4.29
CA LEU A 113 -6.91 5.25 -4.32
C LEU A 113 -7.48 5.82 -3.02
N GLY A 114 -6.67 6.54 -2.32
CA GLY A 114 -7.03 7.33 -1.15
C GLY A 114 -6.65 8.79 -1.33
N GLY A 115 -6.53 9.49 -0.23
CA GLY A 115 -6.12 10.87 -0.28
C GLY A 115 -5.85 11.43 1.10
N TYR A 116 -5.27 12.60 1.11
CA TYR A 116 -4.94 13.35 2.31
C TYR A 116 -5.23 14.83 2.14
N THR A 117 -5.43 15.51 3.25
CA THR A 117 -5.63 16.95 3.28
C THR A 117 -4.33 17.65 3.64
N TYR A 118 -3.87 18.51 2.75
CA TYR A 118 -2.77 19.42 3.04
C TYR A 118 -3.33 20.74 3.59
N VAL A 119 -2.85 21.15 4.75
CA VAL A 119 -3.29 22.38 5.42
C VAL A 119 -2.19 23.41 5.32
N SER A 120 -2.49 24.58 4.76
CA SER A 120 -1.58 25.72 4.65
C SER A 120 -2.25 26.98 5.17
N GLU A 121 -1.51 28.08 5.24
CA GLU A 121 -2.07 29.41 5.58
C GLU A 121 -3.17 29.87 4.61
N GLN A 122 -3.19 29.32 3.40
CA GLN A 122 -4.17 29.63 2.36
C GLN A 122 -5.43 28.74 2.43
N GLY A 123 -5.47 27.79 3.37
CA GLY A 123 -6.58 26.87 3.54
C GLY A 123 -6.20 25.40 3.33
N GLU A 124 -7.22 24.57 3.13
CA GLU A 124 -7.10 23.13 2.96
C GLU A 124 -7.14 22.75 1.48
N THR A 125 -6.28 21.81 1.10
CA THR A 125 -6.22 21.28 -0.25
C THR A 125 -6.22 19.75 -0.18
N ARG A 126 -7.04 19.10 -1.01
CA ARG A 126 -7.14 17.64 -1.07
C ARG A 126 -6.23 17.09 -2.18
N TRP A 127 -5.34 16.17 -1.79
CA TRP A 127 -4.45 15.42 -2.67
C TRP A 127 -4.86 13.96 -2.72
N GLY A 128 -4.62 13.33 -3.84
CA GLY A 128 -4.82 11.88 -4.00
C GLY A 128 -3.53 11.11 -3.75
N TRP A 129 -3.71 9.85 -3.35
CA TRP A 129 -2.63 8.90 -3.14
C TRP A 129 -3.06 7.52 -3.62
N ARG A 130 -2.43 7.03 -4.69
CA ARG A 130 -2.72 5.69 -5.22
C ARG A 130 -1.58 4.73 -4.88
N THR A 131 -1.92 3.62 -4.26
CA THR A 131 -0.98 2.54 -3.95
C THR A 131 -1.27 1.34 -4.85
N GLU A 132 -0.25 0.85 -5.53
CA GLU A 132 -0.31 -0.32 -6.40
C GLU A 132 0.61 -1.41 -5.84
N ILE A 133 0.09 -2.65 -5.73
CA ILE A 133 0.87 -3.80 -5.30
C ILE A 133 0.93 -4.79 -6.46
N ASP A 134 2.15 -5.05 -6.93
CA ASP A 134 2.44 -6.00 -7.98
C ASP A 134 3.19 -7.20 -7.40
N VAL A 135 2.64 -8.40 -7.56
CA VAL A 135 3.33 -9.65 -7.28
C VAL A 135 4.15 -9.98 -8.53
N VAL A 136 5.43 -9.63 -8.50
CA VAL A 136 6.35 -9.83 -9.64
C VAL A 136 6.67 -11.31 -9.82
N SER A 137 6.88 -12.01 -8.71
CA SER A 137 7.08 -13.45 -8.63
C SER A 137 6.73 -13.94 -7.22
N ASP A 138 6.88 -15.23 -6.95
CA ASP A 138 6.66 -15.77 -5.59
C ASP A 138 7.63 -15.18 -4.56
N ASP A 139 8.77 -14.69 -4.99
CA ASP A 139 9.82 -14.14 -4.14
C ASP A 139 10.01 -12.62 -4.27
N GLU A 140 9.23 -11.96 -5.10
CA GLU A 140 9.34 -10.51 -5.35
C GLU A 140 7.98 -9.82 -5.37
N VAL A 141 7.89 -8.74 -4.61
CA VAL A 141 6.73 -7.83 -4.58
C VAL A 141 7.20 -6.41 -4.78
N ARG A 142 6.51 -5.67 -5.62
CA ARG A 142 6.72 -4.22 -5.79
C ARG A 142 5.50 -3.46 -5.29
N ILE A 143 5.73 -2.46 -4.45
CA ILE A 143 4.70 -1.54 -3.97
C ILE A 143 5.06 -0.16 -4.46
N THR A 144 4.21 0.43 -5.30
CA THR A 144 4.42 1.76 -5.86
C THR A 144 3.29 2.68 -5.42
N ALA A 145 3.64 3.89 -5.00
CA ALA A 145 2.65 4.91 -4.67
C ALA A 145 2.84 6.15 -5.53
N TYR A 146 1.72 6.74 -5.93
CA TYR A 146 1.63 7.95 -6.73
C TYR A 146 0.93 9.04 -5.97
N ASN A 147 1.52 10.22 -5.97
CA ASN A 147 0.91 11.43 -5.47
C ASN A 147 0.10 12.09 -6.62
N ILE A 148 -1.13 12.48 -6.33
CA ILE A 148 -2.04 13.05 -7.33
C ILE A 148 -2.44 14.44 -6.86
N SER A 149 -2.10 15.46 -7.65
CA SER A 149 -2.41 16.84 -7.32
C SER A 149 -3.92 17.13 -7.38
N PRO A 150 -4.39 18.24 -6.80
CA PRO A 150 -5.79 18.66 -6.93
C PRO A 150 -6.26 18.81 -8.38
N GLU A 151 -5.34 19.09 -9.30
CA GLU A 151 -5.59 19.21 -10.74
C GLU A 151 -5.57 17.85 -11.47
N GLY A 152 -5.23 16.75 -10.74
CA GLY A 152 -5.19 15.42 -11.31
C GLY A 152 -3.84 15.01 -11.90
N GLU A 153 -2.77 15.80 -11.68
CA GLU A 153 -1.43 15.44 -12.14
C GLU A 153 -0.82 14.36 -11.24
N GLU A 154 -0.37 13.28 -11.84
CA GLU A 154 0.21 12.14 -11.14
C GLU A 154 1.74 12.18 -11.17
N SER A 155 2.36 11.91 -10.03
CA SER A 155 3.81 11.72 -9.92
C SER A 155 4.13 10.57 -8.97
N LYS A 156 5.16 9.80 -9.31
CA LYS A 156 5.62 8.72 -8.45
C LYS A 156 6.14 9.32 -7.15
N ALA A 157 5.66 8.80 -6.02
CA ALA A 157 6.04 9.25 -4.69
C ALA A 157 6.97 8.25 -4.00
N THR A 158 6.64 6.96 -4.03
CA THR A 158 7.45 5.90 -3.44
C THR A 158 7.45 4.64 -4.31
N GLU A 159 8.53 3.87 -4.22
CA GLU A 159 8.60 2.53 -4.80
C GLU A 159 9.41 1.63 -3.86
N THR A 160 8.75 0.59 -3.38
CA THR A 160 9.38 -0.45 -2.56
C THR A 160 9.53 -1.72 -3.39
N ASN A 161 10.75 -2.22 -3.46
CA ASN A 161 11.05 -3.49 -4.09
C ASN A 161 11.43 -4.49 -2.99
N TYR A 162 10.55 -5.44 -2.74
CA TYR A 162 10.69 -6.47 -1.73
C TYR A 162 11.16 -7.79 -2.31
N HIS A 163 12.06 -8.45 -1.60
CA HIS A 163 12.45 -9.84 -1.80
C HIS A 163 12.07 -10.65 -0.56
N ARG A 164 11.51 -11.82 -0.78
CA ARG A 164 11.10 -12.72 0.31
C ARG A 164 12.32 -13.23 1.07
N ILE A 165 12.26 -13.17 2.38
CA ILE A 165 13.25 -13.80 3.27
C ILE A 165 12.90 -15.28 3.39
N LYS A 166 13.84 -16.13 3.05
CA LYS A 166 13.70 -17.60 3.15
C LYS A 166 14.31 -18.12 4.45
#